data_bfaf5d248733d2cf41308fd565c342c4
#
_entry.id   bfaf5d248733d2cf41308fd565c342c4
#
_cell.length_a   1.000
_cell.length_b   1.000
_cell.length_c   1.000
_cell.angle_alpha   90.00
_cell.angle_beta   90.00
_cell.angle_gamma   90.00
#
_symmetry.space_group_name_H-M   'P 1'
#
loop_
_entity.id
_entity.type
_entity.pdbx_description
1 polymer ?
#
loop_
_entity_poly.entity_id
_entity_poly.type
_entity_poly.pdbx_seq_one_letter_code
_entity_poly.pdbx_strand_id
1 'polypeptide(L)'
;MSHRPIAIFDFDGTLTRCDSLLPFLRQAQPVILFWLRLPFYLAMWMCYKLRLAPADRTKAAILSTVLKGKREVECRAMGQRFVPAIESLLRPEALRCLEWHRSEGHRLVLLTASLLPCVEPWAEKTGFHTVIATLP
;
A
#
# COMPACT_ATOMS: atom_id res chain seq x y z
N MET A 1 15.89 -5.76 -31.00
CA MET A 1 15.35 -4.99 -29.85
C MET A 1 15.63 -5.75 -28.59
N SER A 2 16.42 -5.20 -27.72
CA SER A 2 16.71 -5.82 -26.41
C SER A 2 15.47 -5.64 -25.53
N HIS A 3 14.67 -6.68 -25.37
CA HIS A 3 13.58 -6.70 -24.39
C HIS A 3 14.20 -6.77 -23.00
N ARG A 4 14.15 -5.68 -22.26
CA ARG A 4 14.54 -5.70 -20.84
C ARG A 4 13.53 -6.55 -20.08
N PRO A 5 13.97 -7.55 -19.32
CA PRO A 5 13.07 -8.32 -18.47
C PRO A 5 12.29 -7.42 -17.52
N ILE A 6 11.06 -7.82 -17.23
CA ILE A 6 10.19 -7.11 -16.30
C ILE A 6 10.14 -7.90 -15.00
N ALA A 7 10.43 -7.26 -13.87
CA ALA A 7 10.26 -7.80 -12.55
C ALA A 7 9.02 -7.18 -11.91
N ILE A 8 8.03 -8.01 -11.63
CA ILE A 8 6.76 -7.58 -11.03
C ILE A 8 6.77 -7.97 -9.56
N PHE A 9 6.49 -7.00 -8.69
CA PHE A 9 6.42 -7.19 -7.25
C PHE A 9 5.01 -6.87 -6.75
N ASP A 10 4.48 -7.76 -5.92
CA ASP A 10 3.34 -7.46 -5.06
C ASP A 10 3.82 -6.72 -3.81
N PHE A 11 2.94 -5.97 -3.16
CA PHE A 11 3.28 -5.12 -2.03
C PHE A 11 2.97 -5.76 -0.68
N ASP A 12 1.68 -5.83 -0.32
CA ASP A 12 1.24 -6.31 0.98
C ASP A 12 1.51 -7.81 1.17
N GLY A 13 2.27 -8.17 2.21
CA GLY A 13 2.62 -9.54 2.51
C GLY A 13 3.72 -10.15 1.62
N THR A 14 4.19 -9.43 0.60
CA THR A 14 5.28 -9.82 -0.30
C THR A 14 6.52 -8.96 -0.05
N LEU A 15 6.48 -7.69 -0.40
CA LEU A 15 7.54 -6.72 -0.05
C LEU A 15 7.47 -6.36 1.44
N THR A 16 6.29 -6.26 2.01
CA THR A 16 6.04 -5.98 3.42
C THR A 16 5.77 -7.26 4.22
N ARG A 17 6.04 -7.22 5.52
CA ARG A 17 5.79 -8.34 6.45
C ARG A 17 4.31 -8.54 6.74
N CYS A 18 3.50 -7.50 6.62
CA CYS A 18 2.08 -7.50 6.90
C CYS A 18 1.36 -6.53 5.98
N ASP A 19 0.02 -6.56 6.03
CA ASP A 19 -0.82 -5.60 5.32
C ASP A 19 -0.56 -4.17 5.82
N SER A 20 -0.37 -3.25 4.91
CA SER A 20 -0.06 -1.83 5.19
C SER A 20 -1.29 -1.01 5.56
N LEU A 21 -2.51 -1.56 5.45
CA LEU A 21 -3.76 -0.83 5.64
C LEU A 21 -3.90 -0.27 7.06
N LEU A 22 -3.75 -1.11 8.10
CA LEU A 22 -3.90 -0.66 9.49
C LEU A 22 -2.82 0.35 9.90
N PRO A 23 -1.53 0.15 9.61
CA PRO A 23 -0.51 1.17 9.83
C PRO A 23 -0.82 2.50 9.14
N PHE A 24 -1.31 2.46 7.89
CA PHE A 24 -1.72 3.66 7.17
C PHE A 24 -2.89 4.36 7.86
N LEU A 25 -3.95 3.65 8.21
CA LEU A 25 -5.11 4.21 8.91
C LEU A 25 -4.74 4.85 10.24
N ARG A 26 -3.84 4.23 10.98
CA ARG A 26 -3.35 4.77 12.26
C ARG A 26 -2.63 6.10 12.08
N GLN A 27 -1.85 6.24 11.00
CA GLN A 27 -1.11 7.47 10.72
C GLN A 27 -1.97 8.54 10.04
N ALA A 28 -2.95 8.13 9.25
CA ALA A 28 -3.78 9.02 8.43
C ALA A 28 -4.82 9.82 9.21
N GLN A 29 -5.01 9.52 10.50
CA GLN A 29 -6.03 10.15 11.33
C GLN A 29 -5.53 10.34 12.78
N PRO A 30 -6.16 11.23 13.58
CA PRO A 30 -5.88 11.35 14.99
C PRO A 30 -6.03 10.02 15.73
N VAL A 31 -5.13 9.75 16.67
CA VAL A 31 -5.08 8.47 17.42
C VAL A 31 -6.43 8.14 18.07
N ILE A 32 -7.10 9.14 18.63
CA ILE A 32 -8.41 8.93 19.26
C ILE A 32 -9.47 8.46 18.27
N LEU A 33 -9.49 9.04 17.06
CA LEU A 33 -10.42 8.61 15.99
C LEU A 33 -10.09 7.20 15.50
N PHE A 34 -8.82 6.84 15.42
CA PHE A 34 -8.42 5.48 15.08
C PHE A 34 -9.01 4.46 16.06
N TRP A 35 -8.85 4.69 17.37
CA TRP A 35 -9.39 3.79 18.40
C TRP A 35 -10.92 3.74 18.41
N LEU A 36 -11.60 4.88 18.19
CA LEU A 36 -13.06 4.93 18.09
C LEU A 36 -13.60 4.16 16.86
N ARG A 37 -12.84 4.14 15.76
CA ARG A 37 -13.20 3.45 14.53
C ARG A 37 -12.71 1.98 14.48
N LEU A 38 -11.84 1.59 15.39
CA LEU A 38 -11.27 0.23 15.40
C LEU A 38 -12.33 -0.88 15.42
N PRO A 39 -13.42 -0.80 16.21
CA PRO A 39 -14.49 -1.81 16.15
C PRO A 39 -15.11 -1.93 14.74
N PHE A 40 -15.29 -0.83 14.04
CA PHE A 40 -15.76 -0.85 12.65
C PHE A 40 -14.75 -1.53 11.72
N TYR A 41 -13.47 -1.23 11.85
CA TYR A 41 -12.43 -1.86 11.04
C TYR A 41 -12.36 -3.37 11.27
N LEU A 42 -12.47 -3.81 12.53
CA LEU A 42 -12.49 -5.21 12.89
C LEU A 42 -13.75 -5.92 12.36
N ALA A 43 -14.91 -5.27 12.44
CA ALA A 43 -16.16 -5.81 11.90
C ALA A 43 -16.07 -5.98 10.36
N MET A 44 -15.54 -4.99 9.66
CA MET A 44 -15.33 -5.06 8.21
C MET A 44 -14.34 -6.16 7.83
N TRP A 45 -13.24 -6.28 8.59
CA TRP A 45 -12.26 -7.35 8.39
C TRP A 45 -12.89 -8.74 8.64
N MET A 46 -13.74 -8.87 9.68
CA MET A 46 -14.47 -10.11 9.97
C MET A 46 -15.44 -10.46 8.82
N CYS A 47 -16.19 -9.48 8.30
CA CYS A 47 -17.05 -9.69 7.13
C CYS A 47 -16.27 -10.22 5.93
N TYR A 48 -15.07 -9.69 5.69
CA TYR A 48 -14.18 -10.18 4.67
C TYR A 48 -13.74 -11.64 4.93
N LYS A 49 -13.32 -11.96 6.16
CA LYS A 49 -12.89 -13.31 6.55
C LYS A 49 -14.01 -14.34 6.43
N LEU A 50 -15.22 -13.96 6.77
CA LEU A 50 -16.43 -14.79 6.65
C LEU A 50 -16.98 -14.84 5.21
N ARG A 51 -16.30 -14.21 4.25
CA ARG A 51 -16.73 -14.11 2.85
C ARG A 51 -18.11 -13.47 2.65
N LEU A 52 -18.53 -12.62 3.58
CA LEU A 52 -19.79 -11.85 3.49
C LEU A 52 -19.64 -10.60 2.63
N ALA A 53 -18.41 -10.14 2.43
CA ALA A 53 -18.11 -8.99 1.59
C ALA A 53 -16.83 -9.23 0.77
N PRO A 54 -16.74 -8.74 -0.48
CA PRO A 54 -15.54 -8.82 -1.30
C PRO A 54 -14.43 -7.92 -0.74
N ALA A 55 -13.17 -8.32 -0.96
CA ALA A 55 -12.00 -7.65 -0.40
C ALA A 55 -11.87 -6.18 -0.85
N ASP A 56 -12.15 -5.90 -2.11
CA ASP A 56 -12.11 -4.56 -2.70
C ASP A 56 -13.10 -3.61 -2.05
N ARG A 57 -14.36 -4.04 -1.87
CA ARG A 57 -15.39 -3.25 -1.19
C ARG A 57 -15.06 -3.01 0.28
N THR A 58 -14.53 -4.01 0.95
CA THR A 58 -14.11 -3.91 2.36
C THR A 58 -12.99 -2.89 2.51
N LYS A 59 -11.94 -2.98 1.71
CA LYS A 59 -10.84 -2.01 1.71
C LYS A 59 -11.34 -0.60 1.36
N ALA A 60 -12.16 -0.46 0.34
CA ALA A 60 -12.74 0.82 -0.07
C ALA A 60 -13.57 1.47 1.05
N ALA A 61 -14.43 0.71 1.73
CA ALA A 61 -15.23 1.21 2.86
C ALA A 61 -14.34 1.70 4.02
N ILE A 62 -13.33 0.93 4.39
CA ILE A 62 -12.38 1.31 5.44
C ILE A 62 -11.61 2.58 5.06
N LEU A 63 -11.05 2.63 3.85
CA LEU A 63 -10.26 3.76 3.39
C LEU A 63 -11.08 5.02 3.21
N SER A 64 -12.36 4.90 2.86
CA SER A 64 -13.27 6.04 2.76
C SER A 64 -13.40 6.82 4.07
N THR A 65 -13.20 6.18 5.22
CA THR A 65 -13.24 6.86 6.53
C THR A 65 -12.17 7.94 6.70
N VAL A 66 -11.07 7.82 5.97
CA VAL A 66 -9.93 8.77 6.05
C VAL A 66 -9.68 9.55 4.75
N LEU A 67 -10.14 9.05 3.61
CA LEU A 67 -9.88 9.65 2.30
C LEU A 67 -11.08 10.41 1.72
N LYS A 68 -12.30 10.10 2.15
CA LYS A 68 -13.51 10.75 1.63
C LYS A 68 -13.43 12.29 1.79
N GLY A 69 -13.64 12.99 0.69
CA GLY A 69 -13.59 14.45 0.64
C GLY A 69 -12.21 15.08 0.62
N LYS A 70 -11.14 14.27 0.58
CA LYS A 70 -9.77 14.77 0.41
C LYS A 70 -9.43 14.91 -1.05
N ARG A 71 -8.66 15.94 -1.37
CA ARG A 71 -8.10 16.14 -2.70
C ARG A 71 -6.93 15.19 -2.94
N GLU A 72 -6.65 14.90 -4.20
CA GLU A 72 -5.52 14.04 -4.60
C GLU A 72 -4.18 14.49 -3.97
N VAL A 73 -3.92 15.80 -3.95
CA VAL A 73 -2.71 16.38 -3.32
C VAL A 73 -2.61 16.03 -1.83
N GLU A 74 -3.74 16.04 -1.12
CA GLU A 74 -3.78 15.69 0.30
C GLU A 74 -3.54 14.20 0.51
N CYS A 75 -4.12 13.35 -0.33
CA CYS A 75 -3.90 11.91 -0.30
C CYS A 75 -2.43 11.56 -0.59
N ARG A 76 -1.83 12.21 -1.58
CA ARG A 76 -0.41 12.06 -1.90
C ARG A 76 0.49 12.52 -0.74
N ALA A 77 0.17 13.64 -0.08
CA ALA A 77 0.90 14.12 1.09
C ALA A 77 0.81 13.12 2.27
N MET A 78 -0.33 12.46 2.43
CA MET A 78 -0.48 11.37 3.42
C MET A 78 0.42 10.19 3.07
N GLY A 79 0.49 9.80 1.80
CA GLY A 79 1.40 8.77 1.30
C GLY A 79 2.87 9.12 1.52
N GLN A 80 3.27 10.36 1.26
CA GLN A 80 4.65 10.83 1.53
C GLN A 80 5.02 10.70 3.00
N ARG A 81 4.12 11.08 3.91
CA ARG A 81 4.33 10.92 5.36
C ARG A 81 4.35 9.44 5.79
N PHE A 82 3.76 8.55 5.01
CA PHE A 82 3.72 7.13 5.29
C PHE A 82 4.98 6.37 4.83
N VAL A 83 5.82 6.95 4.01
CA VAL A 83 7.05 6.32 3.49
C VAL A 83 7.93 5.70 4.59
N PRO A 84 8.26 6.40 5.71
CA PRO A 84 9.07 5.80 6.77
C PRO A 84 8.41 4.58 7.43
N ALA A 85 7.09 4.58 7.56
CA ALA A 85 6.35 3.45 8.09
C ALA A 85 6.42 2.24 7.13
N ILE A 86 6.27 2.46 5.83
CA ILE A 86 6.48 1.41 4.82
C ILE A 86 7.88 0.81 4.96
N GLU A 87 8.90 1.65 5.02
CA GLU A 87 10.30 1.21 5.14
C GLU A 87 10.52 0.30 6.35
N SER A 88 9.83 0.56 7.48
CA SER A 88 9.90 -0.29 8.66
C SER A 88 9.18 -1.64 8.51
N LEU A 89 8.28 -1.77 7.56
CA LEU A 89 7.51 -2.98 7.28
C LEU A 89 8.19 -3.90 6.25
N LEU A 90 9.19 -3.41 5.52
CA LEU A 90 9.81 -4.15 4.43
C LEU A 90 10.55 -5.39 4.92
N ARG A 91 10.51 -6.44 4.10
CA ARG A 91 11.28 -7.66 4.32
C ARG A 91 12.70 -7.48 3.79
N PRO A 92 13.75 -7.76 4.57
CA PRO A 92 15.12 -7.65 4.10
C PRO A 92 15.43 -8.51 2.85
N GLU A 93 14.87 -9.71 2.79
CA GLU A 93 15.02 -10.61 1.63
C GLU A 93 14.33 -10.08 0.37
N ALA A 94 13.17 -9.42 0.52
CA ALA A 94 12.48 -8.79 -0.59
C ALA A 94 13.27 -7.58 -1.13
N LEU A 95 13.88 -6.80 -0.24
CA LEU A 95 14.77 -5.71 -0.63
C LEU A 95 16.01 -6.20 -1.37
N ARG A 96 16.61 -7.30 -0.94
CA ARG A 96 17.75 -7.90 -1.66
C ARG A 96 17.35 -8.36 -3.06
N CYS A 97 16.19 -8.99 -3.20
CA CYS A 97 15.65 -9.39 -4.48
C CYS A 97 15.39 -8.18 -5.40
N LEU A 98 14.79 -7.13 -4.87
CA LEU A 98 14.53 -5.89 -5.58
C LEU A 98 15.84 -5.25 -6.07
N GLU A 99 16.85 -5.19 -5.21
CA GLU A 99 18.16 -4.62 -5.54
C GLU A 99 18.89 -5.44 -6.61
N TRP A 100 18.80 -6.77 -6.53
CA TRP A 100 19.35 -7.63 -7.56
C TRP A 100 18.71 -7.33 -8.93
N HIS A 101 17.38 -7.29 -9.00
CA HIS A 101 16.69 -6.95 -10.27
C HIS A 101 17.08 -5.57 -10.79
N ARG A 102 17.27 -4.61 -9.88
CA ARG A 102 17.74 -3.27 -10.24
C ARG A 102 19.15 -3.31 -10.84
N SER A 103 20.08 -4.04 -10.22
CA SER A 103 21.48 -4.16 -10.70
C SER A 103 21.57 -4.84 -12.05
N GLU A 104 20.66 -5.77 -12.34
CA GLU A 104 20.55 -6.43 -13.66
C GLU A 104 19.87 -5.54 -14.73
N GLY A 105 19.43 -4.34 -14.37
CA GLY A 105 18.77 -3.42 -15.30
C GLY A 105 17.36 -3.84 -15.70
N HIS A 106 16.71 -4.68 -14.93
CA HIS A 106 15.33 -5.11 -15.16
C HIS A 106 14.36 -3.95 -14.92
N ARG A 107 13.25 -3.93 -15.67
CA ARG A 107 12.17 -2.96 -15.45
C ARG A 107 11.35 -3.38 -14.23
N LEU A 108 11.34 -2.54 -13.20
CA LEU A 108 10.63 -2.80 -11.95
C LEU A 108 9.18 -2.31 -12.05
N VAL A 109 8.23 -3.18 -11.75
CA VAL A 109 6.80 -2.90 -11.74
C VAL A 109 6.24 -3.29 -10.37
N LEU A 110 5.55 -2.35 -9.72
CA LEU A 110 4.77 -2.63 -8.51
C LEU A 110 3.34 -2.90 -8.90
N LEU A 111 2.82 -4.08 -8.56
CA LEU A 111 1.42 -4.47 -8.77
C LEU A 111 0.78 -4.71 -7.41
N THR A 112 -0.21 -3.90 -7.03
CA THR A 112 -0.81 -3.97 -5.70
C THR A 112 -2.29 -3.65 -5.69
N ALA A 113 -3.02 -4.27 -4.76
CA ALA A 113 -4.40 -3.90 -4.44
C ALA A 113 -4.50 -2.71 -3.48
N SER A 114 -3.38 -2.18 -3.00
CA SER A 114 -3.34 -0.97 -2.18
C SER A 114 -3.65 0.28 -3.00
N LEU A 115 -4.05 1.37 -2.34
CA LEU A 115 -4.36 2.62 -3.03
C LEU A 115 -3.10 3.31 -3.57
N LEU A 116 -3.19 3.77 -4.80
CA LEU A 116 -2.09 4.47 -5.48
C LEU A 116 -1.49 5.61 -4.65
N PRO A 117 -2.25 6.57 -4.11
CA PRO A 117 -1.67 7.67 -3.34
C PRO A 117 -0.89 7.23 -2.09
N CYS A 118 -1.19 6.03 -1.56
CA CYS A 118 -0.53 5.53 -0.36
C CYS A 118 0.85 4.94 -0.65
N VAL A 119 1.01 4.27 -1.79
CA VAL A 119 2.23 3.51 -2.12
C VAL A 119 3.12 4.20 -3.15
N GLU A 120 2.55 5.06 -3.99
CA GLU A 120 3.25 5.73 -5.07
C GLU A 120 4.48 6.53 -4.61
N PRO A 121 4.41 7.36 -3.55
CA PRO A 121 5.58 8.12 -3.10
C PRO A 121 6.75 7.24 -2.69
N TRP A 122 6.48 6.11 -2.05
CA TRP A 122 7.50 5.13 -1.71
C TRP A 122 8.05 4.42 -2.97
N ALA A 123 7.17 4.02 -3.87
CA ALA A 123 7.56 3.33 -5.10
C ALA A 123 8.44 4.22 -5.99
N GLU A 124 8.12 5.51 -6.12
CA GLU A 124 8.94 6.49 -6.82
C GLU A 124 10.32 6.64 -6.17
N LYS A 125 10.37 6.81 -4.85
CA LYS A 125 11.61 6.89 -4.08
C LYS A 125 12.48 5.63 -4.26
N THR A 126 11.84 4.48 -4.34
CA THR A 126 12.51 3.18 -4.47
C THR A 126 12.94 2.87 -5.91
N GLY A 127 12.48 3.64 -6.89
CA GLY A 127 12.88 3.50 -8.30
C GLY A 127 12.05 2.49 -9.10
N PHE A 128 10.80 2.27 -8.72
CA PHE A 128 9.86 1.54 -9.57
C PHE A 128 9.55 2.36 -10.84
N HIS A 129 9.56 1.69 -11.98
CA HIS A 129 9.29 2.33 -13.27
C HIS A 129 7.78 2.48 -13.54
N THR A 130 6.99 1.60 -12.94
CA THR A 130 5.53 1.58 -13.12
C THR A 130 4.89 1.09 -11.82
N VAL A 131 3.80 1.74 -11.43
CA VAL A 131 2.94 1.34 -10.31
C VAL A 131 1.54 1.07 -10.86
N ILE A 132 1.05 -0.14 -10.64
CA ILE A 132 -0.30 -0.57 -10.95
C ILE A 132 -1.00 -0.82 -9.62
N ALA A 133 -1.87 0.10 -9.24
CA ALA A 133 -2.54 0.12 -7.95
C ALA A 133 -4.00 0.53 -8.09
N THR A 134 -4.78 0.37 -7.03
CA THR A 134 -6.18 0.79 -7.01
C THR A 134 -6.26 2.32 -6.96
N LEU A 135 -7.12 2.91 -7.79
CA LEU A 135 -7.46 4.32 -7.73
C LEU A 135 -8.53 4.56 -6.65
N PRO A 136 -8.48 5.69 -5.94
CA PRO A 136 -9.48 6.05 -4.92
C PRO A 136 -10.87 6.32 -5.53
#